data_d38b0a7b1b09011ff0b0bb320590d609
#
_entry.id   d38b0a7b1b09011ff0b0bb320590d609
#
_cell.length_a   1.000
_cell.length_b   1.000
_cell.length_c   1.000
_cell.angle_alpha   90.00
_cell.angle_beta   90.00
_cell.angle_gamma   90.00
#
_symmetry.space_group_name_H-M   'P 1'
#
loop_
_entity.id
_entity.type
_entity.pdbx_description
1 polymer ?
#
loop_
_entity_poly.entity_id
_entity_poly.type
_entity_poly.pdbx_seq_one_letter_code
_entity_poly.pdbx_strand_id
1 'polypeptide(L)'
;MKISSYILVFGLVLGLSAPAVSQTADGSLYTESGQLDRLVQLYPNPATEYLSVKLPTPHAASAKLAMHSVIGNVLNLDREFVDDYEVRIRVKDLPSGYYFLSIKDEESGLKATYKFLKR
;
A
#
# COMPACT_ATOMS: atom_id res chain seq x y z
N MET A 1 18.71 -33.43 -49.41
CA MET A 1 18.10 -33.15 -49.42
C MET A 1 17.18 -32.63 -48.74
N LYS A 2 16.65 -32.31 -48.93
CA LYS A 2 15.64 -31.94 -48.39
C LYS A 2 15.53 -31.69 -47.11
N ILE A 3 15.98 -32.22 -46.54
CA ILE A 3 16.03 -32.09 -45.29
C ILE A 3 16.18 -30.84 -44.72
N SER A 4 17.01 -30.33 -45.15
CA SER A 4 17.26 -29.11 -44.63
C SER A 4 16.19 -28.32 -44.24
N SER A 5 15.46 -28.21 -44.87
CA SER A 5 14.46 -27.39 -44.57
C SER A 5 14.01 -27.39 -43.25
N TYR A 6 13.88 -28.38 -42.77
CA TYR A 6 13.34 -28.39 -41.55
C TYR A 6 13.86 -27.51 -40.66
N ILE A 7 14.83 -27.43 -40.63
CA ILE A 7 15.43 -26.64 -39.81
C ILE A 7 14.86 -25.45 -39.53
N LEU A 8 14.77 -24.86 -40.33
CA LEU A 8 14.29 -23.63 -40.11
C LEU A 8 13.30 -23.50 -39.25
N VAL A 9 12.66 -24.10 -39.32
CA VAL A 9 11.67 -23.99 -38.54
C VAL A 9 11.87 -23.61 -37.27
N PHE A 10 12.53 -24.19 -36.65
CA PHE A 10 12.59 -23.91 -35.40
C PHE A 10 12.88 -22.67 -35.05
N GLY A 11 13.60 -22.29 -35.61
CA GLY A 11 14.01 -21.11 -35.14
C GLY A 11 12.96 -20.28 -34.71
N LEU A 12 12.34 -20.17 -35.39
CA LEU A 12 11.42 -19.25 -35.15
C LEU A 12 10.83 -19.34 -34.00
N VAL A 13 10.60 -20.18 -33.78
CA VAL A 13 9.91 -20.29 -32.70
C VAL A 13 10.35 -19.63 -31.67
N LEU A 14 11.29 -19.83 -31.45
CA LEU A 14 11.64 -19.29 -30.39
C LEU A 14 11.43 -18.08 -30.05
N GLY A 15 11.85 -17.58 -30.34
CA GLY A 15 11.77 -16.36 -29.87
C GLY A 15 10.76 -15.82 -29.38
N LEU A 16 10.42 -15.69 -29.77
CA LEU A 16 9.39 -15.07 -29.47
C LEU A 16 8.90 -14.98 -28.28
N SER A 17 8.49 -15.27 -28.09
CA SER A 17 7.77 -15.28 -26.98
C SER A 17 8.25 -14.69 -25.85
N ALA A 18 8.98 -15.14 -25.45
CA ALA A 18 9.43 -14.68 -24.29
C ALA A 18 9.27 -13.32 -23.89
N PRO A 19 9.80 -12.68 -24.42
CA PRO A 19 9.83 -11.36 -24.11
C PRO A 19 8.75 -10.76 -23.40
N ALA A 20 8.09 -10.51 -23.99
CA ALA A 20 7.02 -9.83 -23.54
C ALA A 20 6.68 -9.90 -22.19
N VAL A 21 6.53 -10.79 -21.74
CA VAL A 21 6.17 -10.87 -20.47
C VAL A 21 6.67 -10.12 -19.47
N SER A 22 7.72 -10.07 -19.36
CA SER A 22 8.18 -9.47 -18.28
C SER A 22 7.74 -8.26 -17.81
N GLN A 23 7.87 -7.41 -18.38
CA GLN A 23 7.51 -6.20 -17.88
C GLN A 23 6.34 -6.04 -17.15
N THR A 24 5.51 -6.44 -17.49
CA THR A 24 4.32 -6.25 -16.77
C THR A 24 4.51 -6.47 -15.40
N ALA A 25 5.14 -7.32 -15.16
CA ALA A 25 5.24 -7.65 -13.84
C ALA A 25 5.52 -6.54 -12.98
N ASP A 26 6.32 -5.81 -13.26
CA ASP A 26 6.61 -4.87 -12.39
C ASP A 26 5.59 -4.12 -11.88
N GLY A 27 4.84 -3.70 -12.52
CA GLY A 27 3.89 -2.87 -11.98
C GLY A 27 3.26 -3.42 -10.84
N SER A 28 3.07 -4.56 -10.86
CA SER A 28 2.25 -4.99 -9.84
C SER A 28 2.87 -5.23 -8.64
N LEU A 29 4.06 -5.29 -8.63
CA LEU A 29 4.57 -5.54 -7.50
C LEU A 29 4.24 -4.92 -6.39
N TYR A 30 4.11 -3.89 -6.30
CA TYR A 30 3.88 -3.35 -5.11
C TYR A 30 2.70 -3.63 -4.47
N THR A 31 1.75 -3.92 -4.94
CA THR A 31 0.58 -3.94 -4.18
C THR A 31 0.01 -5.23 -4.07
N GLU A 32 0.23 -5.84 -3.05
CA GLU A 32 -0.47 -6.95 -2.83
C GLU A 32 -1.82 -6.66 -2.52
N SER A 33 -2.12 -5.61 -1.87
CA SER A 33 -3.47 -5.25 -1.56
C SER A 33 -4.14 -4.66 -2.77
N GLY A 34 -3.50 -4.61 -3.85
CA GLY A 34 -4.11 -4.17 -5.04
C GLY A 34 -4.52 -2.76 -4.98
N GLN A 35 -5.75 -2.48 -5.21
CA GLN A 35 -6.17 -1.13 -5.21
C GLN A 35 -6.69 -0.63 -3.91
N LEU A 36 -6.78 -1.47 -2.92
CA LEU A 36 -7.34 -1.02 -1.65
C LEU A 36 -6.50 0.08 -1.02
N ASP A 37 -5.21 0.02 -1.19
CA ASP A 37 -4.38 1.03 -0.56
C ASP A 37 -4.65 2.41 -1.13
N ARG A 38 -5.14 2.52 -2.34
CA ARG A 38 -5.43 3.81 -2.92
C ARG A 38 -6.74 4.37 -2.43
N LEU A 39 -7.56 3.55 -1.82
CA LEU A 39 -8.85 4.00 -1.34
C LEU A 39 -8.83 4.45 0.11
N VAL A 40 -7.71 4.27 0.77
CA VAL A 40 -7.57 4.75 2.14
C VAL A 40 -7.40 6.26 2.10
N GLN A 41 -8.09 6.96 2.98
CA GLN A 41 -7.99 8.41 3.04
C GLN A 41 -7.50 8.85 4.40
N LEU A 42 -6.52 9.72 4.41
CA LEU A 42 -6.02 10.30 5.64
C LEU A 42 -6.27 11.80 5.57
N TYR A 43 -6.99 12.34 6.53
CA TYR A 43 -7.29 13.77 6.52
C TYR A 43 -7.50 14.30 7.94
N PRO A 44 -7.29 15.56 8.16
CA PRO A 44 -6.67 16.51 7.25
C PRO A 44 -5.18 16.26 7.16
N ASN A 45 -4.56 16.68 6.09
CA ASN A 45 -3.14 16.57 5.90
C ASN A 45 -2.67 17.87 5.27
N PRO A 46 -2.07 18.77 6.04
CA PRO A 46 -1.47 18.56 7.37
C PRO A 46 -2.49 18.41 8.47
N ALA A 47 -2.15 17.61 9.44
CA ALA A 47 -3.00 17.35 10.59
C ALA A 47 -2.55 18.25 11.74
N THR A 48 -3.48 18.62 12.61
CA THR A 48 -3.13 19.40 13.78
C THR A 48 -3.49 18.67 15.06
N GLU A 49 -4.75 18.42 15.28
CA GLU A 49 -5.16 17.74 16.50
C GLU A 49 -5.45 16.28 16.28
N TYR A 50 -6.10 15.96 15.18
CA TYR A 50 -6.45 14.60 14.86
C TYR A 50 -6.13 14.28 13.43
N LEU A 51 -5.89 13.02 13.17
CA LEU A 51 -5.78 12.50 11.81
C LEU A 51 -6.87 11.46 11.67
N SER A 52 -7.76 11.64 10.73
CA SER A 52 -8.79 10.66 10.44
C SER A 52 -8.30 9.70 9.39
N VAL A 53 -8.57 8.43 9.61
CA VAL A 53 -8.17 7.37 8.71
C VAL A 53 -9.41 6.67 8.25
N LYS A 54 -9.75 6.81 6.98
CA LYS A 54 -10.94 6.20 6.44
C LYS A 54 -10.55 5.02 5.58
N LEU A 55 -11.11 3.87 5.89
CA LEU A 55 -10.76 2.63 5.22
C LEU A 55 -11.81 2.25 4.19
N PRO A 56 -11.44 1.52 3.16
CA PRO A 56 -12.41 1.08 2.17
C PRO A 56 -13.24 -0.11 2.64
N THR A 57 -12.92 -0.67 3.79
CA THR A 57 -13.62 -1.83 4.31
C THR A 57 -14.13 -1.53 5.70
N PRO A 58 -15.15 -2.23 6.16
CA PRO A 58 -15.72 -1.96 7.49
C PRO A 58 -14.93 -2.63 8.60
N HIS A 59 -13.64 -2.51 8.56
CA HIS A 59 -12.78 -3.17 9.52
C HIS A 59 -12.00 -2.18 10.39
N ALA A 60 -12.54 -1.00 10.59
CA ALA A 60 -11.82 0.03 11.35
C ALA A 60 -11.48 -0.43 12.76
N ALA A 61 -12.34 -1.22 13.35
CA ALA A 61 -12.08 -1.65 14.71
C ALA A 61 -10.96 -2.68 14.80
N SER A 62 -10.81 -3.51 13.80
CA SER A 62 -9.84 -4.60 13.85
C SER A 62 -8.57 -4.34 13.07
N ALA A 63 -8.53 -3.31 12.26
CA ALA A 63 -7.33 -3.03 11.48
C ALA A 63 -6.18 -2.67 12.41
N LYS A 64 -4.99 -3.09 12.08
CA LYS A 64 -3.82 -2.80 12.88
C LYS A 64 -3.16 -1.55 12.36
N LEU A 65 -2.93 -0.61 13.23
CA LEU A 65 -2.31 0.65 12.87
C LEU A 65 -1.02 0.83 13.66
N ALA A 66 -0.01 1.34 13.00
CA ALA A 66 1.25 1.63 13.67
C ALA A 66 1.80 2.92 13.12
N MET A 67 2.34 3.75 13.97
CA MET A 67 2.87 5.05 13.56
C MET A 67 4.35 5.12 13.87
N HIS A 68 5.11 5.69 12.96
CA HIS A 68 6.55 5.83 13.13
C HIS A 68 6.96 7.24 12.79
N SER A 69 7.99 7.73 13.46
CA SER A 69 8.59 8.99 13.07
C SER A 69 9.50 8.76 11.87
N VAL A 70 10.00 9.82 11.28
CA VAL A 70 10.88 9.69 10.13
C VAL A 70 12.15 8.95 10.44
N ILE A 71 12.59 8.94 11.67
CA ILE A 71 13.80 8.22 12.00
C ILE A 71 13.50 6.81 12.48
N GLY A 72 12.27 6.38 12.38
CA GLY A 72 11.94 5.00 12.64
C GLY A 72 11.46 4.66 14.03
N ASN A 73 11.30 5.64 14.89
CA ASN A 73 10.78 5.35 16.21
C ASN A 73 9.31 5.02 16.15
N VAL A 74 8.92 3.97 16.84
CA VAL A 74 7.52 3.59 16.92
C VAL A 74 6.84 4.46 17.96
N LEU A 75 5.69 4.99 17.63
CA LEU A 75 4.97 5.88 18.52
C LEU A 75 3.70 5.22 19.00
N ASN A 76 3.28 5.58 20.19
CA ASN A 76 2.03 5.08 20.72
C ASN A 76 0.89 5.80 20.04
N LEU A 77 -0.13 5.05 19.68
CA LEU A 77 -1.28 5.64 19.04
C LEU A 77 -2.39 5.81 20.04
N ASP A 78 -3.03 6.95 19.98
CA ASP A 78 -4.21 7.21 20.76
C ASP A 78 -5.33 7.23 19.75
N ARG A 79 -5.96 6.08 19.52
CA ARG A 79 -6.95 5.97 18.46
C ARG A 79 -8.36 5.97 19.02
N GLU A 80 -9.26 6.54 18.27
CA GLU A 80 -10.62 6.68 18.66
C GLU A 80 -11.49 6.13 17.56
N PHE A 81 -12.39 5.25 17.89
CA PHE A 81 -13.25 4.61 16.90
C PHE A 81 -14.35 5.62 16.52
N VAL A 82 -14.53 5.84 15.23
CA VAL A 82 -15.58 6.72 14.76
C VAL A 82 -16.75 5.89 14.23
N ASP A 83 -16.47 4.98 13.30
CA ASP A 83 -17.48 4.05 12.81
C ASP A 83 -16.74 2.88 12.15
N ASP A 84 -17.48 1.99 11.49
CA ASP A 84 -16.87 0.79 10.93
C ASP A 84 -15.83 1.09 9.87
N TYR A 85 -15.86 2.26 9.26
CA TYR A 85 -14.94 2.61 8.19
C TYR A 85 -13.90 3.64 8.61
N GLU A 86 -14.04 4.22 9.77
CA GLU A 86 -13.16 5.33 10.13
C GLU A 86 -12.65 5.26 11.56
N VAL A 87 -11.39 5.55 11.75
CA VAL A 87 -10.82 5.69 13.06
C VAL A 87 -10.06 7.01 13.08
N ARG A 88 -9.97 7.62 14.22
CA ARG A 88 -9.33 8.90 14.36
C ARG A 88 -8.16 8.76 15.30
N ILE A 89 -7.03 9.35 14.96
CA ILE A 89 -5.84 9.26 15.79
C ILE A 89 -5.51 10.64 16.31
N ARG A 90 -5.30 10.73 17.63
CA ARG A 90 -4.97 12.00 18.20
C ARG A 90 -3.50 12.26 17.97
N VAL A 91 -3.18 13.35 17.29
CA VAL A 91 -1.80 13.71 16.99
C VAL A 91 -1.39 15.03 17.60
N LYS A 92 -2.28 15.60 18.41
CA LYS A 92 -2.05 16.91 18.97
C LYS A 92 -0.72 17.03 19.69
N ASP A 93 -0.32 16.02 20.41
CA ASP A 93 0.86 16.10 21.22
C ASP A 93 2.15 15.72 20.49
N LEU A 94 2.06 15.41 19.21
CA LEU A 94 3.25 15.07 18.46
C LEU A 94 3.94 16.30 17.96
N PRO A 95 5.26 16.33 17.94
CA PRO A 95 5.99 17.43 17.36
C PRO A 95 5.65 17.59 15.89
N SER A 96 5.79 18.80 15.38
CA SER A 96 5.53 19.08 13.98
C SER A 96 6.54 18.30 13.13
N GLY A 97 6.09 17.77 12.05
CA GLY A 97 6.97 17.04 11.15
C GLY A 97 6.23 15.97 10.40
N TYR A 98 6.97 15.15 9.66
CA TYR A 98 6.40 14.06 8.90
C TYR A 98 6.39 12.79 9.71
N TYR A 99 5.36 12.00 9.49
CA TYR A 99 5.20 10.71 10.17
C TYR A 99 4.69 9.69 9.17
N PHE A 100 4.86 8.41 9.49
CA PHE A 100 4.36 7.33 8.67
C PHE A 100 3.33 6.55 9.45
N LEU A 101 2.22 6.25 8.79
CA LEU A 101 1.17 5.42 9.37
C LEU A 101 1.06 4.15 8.55
N SER A 102 1.25 3.01 9.20
CA SER A 102 1.10 1.72 8.58
C SER A 102 -0.25 1.14 8.94
N ILE A 103 -0.93 0.59 7.96
CA ILE A 103 -2.24 0.00 8.14
C ILE A 103 -2.19 -1.42 7.64
N LYS A 104 -2.70 -2.34 8.45
CA LYS A 104 -2.76 -3.73 8.06
C LYS A 104 -4.12 -4.28 8.43
N ASP A 105 -4.87 -4.74 7.43
CA ASP A 105 -6.16 -5.34 7.65
C ASP A 105 -6.09 -6.74 7.05
N GLU A 106 -5.98 -7.73 7.90
CA GLU A 106 -5.75 -9.07 7.43
C GLU A 106 -6.94 -9.65 6.71
N GLU A 107 -8.13 -9.22 7.03
CA GLU A 107 -9.30 -9.75 6.37
C GLU A 107 -9.40 -9.32 4.92
N SER A 108 -9.03 -8.10 4.60
CA SER A 108 -9.11 -7.62 3.24
C SER A 108 -7.80 -7.75 2.48
N GLY A 109 -6.72 -8.03 3.19
CA GLY A 109 -5.41 -8.07 2.56
C GLY A 109 -4.76 -6.71 2.43
N LEU A 110 -5.36 -5.68 2.98
CA LEU A 110 -4.78 -4.35 2.90
C LEU A 110 -3.53 -4.26 3.74
N LYS A 111 -2.46 -3.75 3.16
CA LYS A 111 -1.22 -3.54 3.89
C LYS A 111 -0.51 -2.40 3.21
N ALA A 112 -0.43 -1.28 3.84
CA ALA A 112 0.12 -0.07 3.22
C ALA A 112 0.66 0.88 4.26
N THR A 113 1.53 1.78 3.84
CA THR A 113 2.11 2.80 4.71
C THR A 113 1.93 4.15 4.03
N TYR A 114 1.50 5.11 4.81
CA TYR A 114 1.20 6.45 4.30
C TYR A 114 2.00 7.49 5.07
N LYS A 115 2.44 8.53 4.38
CA LYS A 115 3.17 9.62 5.01
C LYS A 115 2.22 10.78 5.20
N PHE A 116 2.26 11.42 6.33
CA PHE A 116 1.45 12.62 6.56
C PHE A 116 2.27 13.67 7.30
N LEU A 117 1.81 14.91 7.23
CA LEU A 117 2.49 16.02 7.88
C LEU A 117 1.68 16.47 9.08
N LYS A 118 2.33 16.64 10.22
CA LYS A 118 1.72 17.20 11.41
C LYS A 118 2.22 18.61 11.58
N ARG A 119 1.33 19.52 11.77
CA ARG A 119 1.69 20.90 12.05
C ARG A 119 1.49 21.33 13.46
#